data_94eccd20d4fa109e1013c6f5af8e43cc
#
_entry.id   94eccd20d4fa109e1013c6f5af8e43cc
#
_cell.length_a   1.000
_cell.length_b   1.000
_cell.length_c   1.000
_cell.angle_alpha   90.00
_cell.angle_beta   90.00
_cell.angle_gamma   90.00
#
_symmetry.space_group_name_H-M   'P 1'
#
loop_
_entity.id
_entity.type
_entity.pdbx_description
1 polymer ?
#
loop_
_entity_poly.entity_id
_entity_poly.type
_entity_poly.pdbx_seq_one_letter_code
_entity_poly.pdbx_strand_id
1 'polypeptide(L)'
;RGAAALQAIPHCVLLKGQGAKGAYISGLCTSPEHRRQNIGNSLMAQAHFHLYTLGTTFATLIPAEPWLHDWYGKCGYTKDIKCLPAPKGFATSSFEDYDRWQRSHDCILLNDADQFDIACKDYGLDPDHYLSQQEPVQGMIRIINAKKALELYASENTGMEMTVLVTGDRHIPANNCYYTIAHGNVTTSHEPRPDAQVMTIQQLSTFIFGSQQPVMCLMLN
;
A
#
# COMPACT_ATOMS: atom_id res chain seq x y z
N ARG A 1 14.21 3.14 -26.61
CA ARG A 1 14.17 3.75 -25.26
C ARG A 1 12.74 3.68 -24.76
N GLY A 2 12.52 3.30 -23.46
CA GLY A 2 11.18 3.26 -22.88
C GLY A 2 10.61 4.67 -22.68
N ALA A 3 9.29 4.83 -22.88
CA ALA A 3 8.60 6.12 -22.71
C ALA A 3 8.33 6.44 -21.22
N ALA A 4 8.16 5.42 -20.40
CA ALA A 4 7.96 5.52 -18.95
C ALA A 4 8.49 4.26 -18.25
N ALA A 5 8.77 4.36 -16.96
CA ALA A 5 9.19 3.26 -16.11
C ALA A 5 8.62 3.43 -14.69
N LEU A 6 8.46 2.33 -13.98
CA LEU A 6 8.25 2.24 -12.54
C LEU A 6 8.82 0.91 -12.02
N GLN A 7 9.02 0.83 -10.71
CA GLN A 7 9.33 -0.40 -10.00
C GLN A 7 8.20 -0.73 -9.04
N ALA A 8 7.88 -2.01 -8.88
CA ALA A 8 6.99 -2.51 -7.86
C ALA A 8 7.78 -3.50 -6.99
N ILE A 9 8.23 -3.04 -5.84
CA ILE A 9 9.11 -3.79 -4.93
C ILE A 9 8.22 -4.61 -4.00
N PRO A 10 8.33 -5.96 -3.99
CA PRO A 10 7.52 -6.79 -3.10
C PRO A 10 7.82 -6.51 -1.63
N HIS A 11 6.78 -6.47 -0.82
CA HIS A 11 6.85 -6.39 0.64
C HIS A 11 5.80 -7.30 1.27
N CYS A 12 5.97 -7.61 2.55
CA CYS A 12 4.90 -8.13 3.38
C CYS A 12 4.26 -6.97 4.15
N VAL A 13 2.94 -6.87 4.12
CA VAL A 13 2.19 -5.96 5.01
C VAL A 13 1.71 -6.77 6.19
N LEU A 14 2.13 -6.39 7.38
CA LEU A 14 1.60 -6.95 8.62
C LEU A 14 0.38 -6.12 9.02
N LEU A 15 -0.77 -6.77 9.20
CA LEU A 15 -2.01 -6.16 9.67
C LEU A 15 -2.52 -6.98 10.85
N LYS A 16 -2.45 -6.44 12.07
CA LYS A 16 -2.83 -7.12 13.32
C LYS A 16 -2.25 -8.54 13.44
N GLY A 17 -0.97 -8.69 13.18
CA GLY A 17 -0.27 -9.98 13.24
C GLY A 17 -0.45 -10.88 12.02
N GLN A 18 -1.31 -10.53 11.06
CA GLN A 18 -1.52 -11.30 9.83
C GLN A 18 -0.71 -10.70 8.66
N GLY A 19 0.05 -11.56 7.97
CA GLY A 19 0.84 -11.17 6.80
C GLY A 19 0.03 -11.16 5.52
N ALA A 20 0.12 -10.08 4.74
CA ALA A 20 -0.44 -9.95 3.42
C ALA A 20 0.61 -9.54 2.39
N LYS A 21 0.44 -9.96 1.13
CA LYS A 21 1.31 -9.49 0.04
C LYS A 21 1.08 -8.00 -0.20
N GLY A 22 2.15 -7.23 -0.14
CA GLY A 22 2.20 -5.81 -0.50
C GLY A 22 3.21 -5.53 -1.61
N ALA A 23 3.17 -4.32 -2.14
CA ALA A 23 4.19 -3.80 -3.04
C ALA A 23 4.42 -2.32 -2.79
N TYR A 24 5.67 -1.89 -2.78
CA TYR A 24 6.05 -0.48 -2.79
C TYR A 24 6.31 -0.03 -4.23
N ILE A 25 5.60 1.01 -4.67
CA ILE A 25 5.78 1.60 -6.00
C ILE A 25 6.82 2.70 -5.91
N SER A 26 7.90 2.54 -6.65
CA SER A 26 9.03 3.47 -6.70
C SER A 26 9.38 3.86 -8.14
N GLY A 27 10.07 4.99 -8.31
CA GLY A 27 10.70 5.39 -9.56
C GLY A 27 9.74 5.63 -10.73
N LEU A 28 8.47 5.96 -10.47
CA LEU A 28 7.55 6.27 -11.56
C LEU A 28 8.02 7.54 -12.29
N CYS A 29 8.42 7.36 -13.53
CA CYS A 29 8.87 8.45 -14.40
C CYS A 29 8.35 8.31 -15.83
N THR A 30 8.22 9.45 -16.51
CA THR A 30 7.90 9.51 -17.95
C THR A 30 8.89 10.45 -18.61
N SER A 31 9.50 10.01 -19.72
CA SER A 31 10.47 10.81 -20.44
C SER A 31 9.84 12.13 -20.93
N PRO A 32 10.59 13.24 -20.95
CA PRO A 32 10.03 14.58 -21.22
C PRO A 32 9.21 14.67 -22.49
N GLU A 33 9.67 14.04 -23.57
CA GLU A 33 9.02 14.01 -24.88
C GLU A 33 7.70 13.23 -24.93
N HIS A 34 7.45 12.39 -23.91
CA HIS A 34 6.23 11.56 -23.79
C HIS A 34 5.30 12.01 -22.67
N ARG A 35 5.58 13.13 -22.01
CA ARG A 35 4.72 13.70 -20.99
C ARG A 35 3.39 14.20 -21.56
N ARG A 36 2.36 14.32 -20.69
CA ARG A 36 1.00 14.79 -21.04
C ARG A 36 0.26 13.91 -22.05
N GLN A 37 0.73 12.69 -22.32
CA GLN A 37 0.09 11.69 -23.19
C GLN A 37 -0.60 10.57 -22.39
N ASN A 38 -0.85 10.79 -21.09
CA ASN A 38 -1.47 9.83 -20.17
C ASN A 38 -0.68 8.51 -19.95
N ILE A 39 0.59 8.45 -20.38
CA ILE A 39 1.40 7.21 -20.33
C ILE A 39 1.64 6.78 -18.88
N GLY A 40 1.95 7.73 -17.97
CA GLY A 40 2.14 7.41 -16.55
C GLY A 40 0.91 6.76 -15.91
N ASN A 41 -0.30 7.27 -16.22
CA ASN A 41 -1.53 6.67 -15.71
C ASN A 41 -1.80 5.27 -16.31
N SER A 42 -1.53 5.09 -17.60
CA SER A 42 -1.65 3.78 -18.25
C SER A 42 -0.67 2.77 -17.65
N LEU A 43 0.57 3.19 -17.39
CA LEU A 43 1.59 2.33 -16.74
C LEU A 43 1.17 1.95 -15.31
N MET A 44 0.65 2.91 -14.52
CA MET A 44 0.11 2.62 -13.18
C MET A 44 -1.07 1.64 -13.24
N ALA A 45 -1.97 1.80 -14.18
CA ALA A 45 -3.10 0.87 -14.35
C ALA A 45 -2.63 -0.56 -14.68
N GLN A 46 -1.64 -0.70 -15.57
CA GLN A 46 -1.02 -1.98 -15.89
C GLN A 46 -0.30 -2.59 -14.68
N ALA A 47 0.45 -1.79 -13.93
CA ALA A 47 1.13 -2.24 -12.72
C ALA A 47 0.13 -2.74 -11.66
N HIS A 48 -0.94 -1.99 -11.40
CA HIS A 48 -1.98 -2.41 -10.46
C HIS A 48 -2.66 -3.72 -10.89
N PHE A 49 -3.02 -3.84 -12.17
CA PHE A 49 -3.61 -5.07 -12.69
C PHE A 49 -2.66 -6.25 -12.58
N HIS A 50 -1.37 -6.06 -12.90
CA HIS A 50 -0.35 -7.09 -12.74
C HIS A 50 -0.18 -7.51 -11.27
N LEU A 51 -0.10 -6.56 -10.35
CA LEU A 51 -0.06 -6.84 -8.91
C LEU A 51 -1.30 -7.62 -8.44
N TYR A 52 -2.49 -7.27 -8.95
CA TYR A 52 -3.71 -8.02 -8.69
C TYR A 52 -3.60 -9.48 -9.13
N THR A 53 -3.08 -9.74 -10.35
CA THR A 53 -2.89 -11.12 -10.85
C THR A 53 -1.87 -11.92 -10.05
N LEU A 54 -0.87 -11.26 -9.45
CA LEU A 54 0.09 -11.86 -8.52
C LEU A 54 -0.48 -12.10 -7.12
N GLY A 55 -1.73 -11.67 -6.89
CA GLY A 55 -2.42 -11.81 -5.61
C GLY A 55 -1.93 -10.87 -4.53
N THR A 56 -1.33 -9.73 -4.91
CA THR A 56 -0.99 -8.61 -4.01
C THR A 56 -2.25 -8.01 -3.41
N THR A 57 -2.22 -7.69 -2.13
CA THR A 57 -3.37 -7.11 -1.41
C THR A 57 -3.32 -5.59 -1.38
N PHE A 58 -2.13 -5.02 -1.15
CA PHE A 58 -1.92 -3.58 -1.00
C PHE A 58 -0.77 -3.08 -1.86
N ALA A 59 -0.86 -1.83 -2.32
CA ALA A 59 0.26 -1.09 -2.89
C ALA A 59 0.46 0.21 -2.12
N THR A 60 1.71 0.59 -1.89
CA THR A 60 2.10 1.80 -1.16
C THR A 60 3.09 2.60 -1.97
N LEU A 61 3.22 3.88 -1.67
CA LEU A 61 4.22 4.77 -2.24
C LEU A 61 4.41 6.01 -1.35
N ILE A 62 5.50 6.75 -1.59
CA ILE A 62 5.73 8.08 -1.05
C ILE A 62 5.76 9.04 -2.25
N PRO A 63 4.81 10.01 -2.33
CA PRO A 63 4.85 11.02 -3.38
C PRO A 63 6.08 11.94 -3.21
N ALA A 64 6.88 12.09 -4.27
CA ALA A 64 8.06 12.95 -4.23
C ALA A 64 7.71 14.45 -4.12
N GLU A 65 6.49 14.85 -4.55
CA GLU A 65 6.05 16.23 -4.58
C GLU A 65 4.61 16.36 -4.06
N PRO A 66 4.24 17.44 -3.37
CA PRO A 66 2.91 17.59 -2.78
C PRO A 66 1.75 17.45 -3.77
N TRP A 67 1.89 17.94 -5.02
CA TRP A 67 0.85 17.85 -6.04
C TRP A 67 0.59 16.42 -6.53
N LEU A 68 1.53 15.49 -6.34
CA LEU A 68 1.38 14.09 -6.69
C LEU A 68 0.37 13.37 -5.81
N HIS A 69 0.08 13.86 -4.61
CA HIS A 69 -0.98 13.29 -3.78
C HIS A 69 -2.34 13.27 -4.50
N ASP A 70 -2.69 14.35 -5.19
CA ASP A 70 -3.95 14.42 -5.94
C ASP A 70 -3.92 13.51 -7.17
N TRP A 71 -2.76 13.40 -7.81
CA TRP A 71 -2.59 12.52 -8.96
C TRP A 71 -2.71 11.05 -8.56
N TYR A 72 -2.01 10.62 -7.50
CA TYR A 72 -2.13 9.26 -6.98
C TYR A 72 -3.51 8.98 -6.37
N GLY A 73 -4.16 9.98 -5.81
CA GLY A 73 -5.56 9.89 -5.40
C GLY A 73 -6.48 9.46 -6.53
N LYS A 74 -6.30 10.03 -7.74
CA LYS A 74 -7.05 9.61 -8.95
C LYS A 74 -6.73 8.17 -9.38
N CYS A 75 -5.56 7.64 -8.99
CA CYS A 75 -5.18 6.24 -9.17
C CYS A 75 -5.70 5.31 -8.06
N GLY A 76 -6.49 5.80 -7.11
CA GLY A 76 -7.12 5.01 -6.04
C GLY A 76 -6.34 4.93 -4.73
N TYR A 77 -5.28 5.73 -4.56
CA TYR A 77 -4.52 5.81 -3.30
C TYR A 77 -5.17 6.76 -2.30
N THR A 78 -4.93 6.48 -1.01
CA THR A 78 -5.32 7.34 0.13
C THR A 78 -4.10 7.69 0.98
N LYS A 79 -4.22 8.76 1.79
CA LYS A 79 -3.14 9.26 2.67
C LYS A 79 -3.16 8.55 4.04
N ASP A 80 -3.56 7.30 4.08
CA ASP A 80 -3.78 6.57 5.34
C ASP A 80 -2.50 5.90 5.89
N ILE A 81 -1.34 6.05 5.25
CA ILE A 81 -0.07 5.48 5.70
C ILE A 81 1.00 6.55 5.92
N LYS A 82 1.84 6.38 6.94
CA LYS A 82 2.99 7.25 7.21
C LYS A 82 4.30 6.49 7.05
N CYS A 83 5.32 7.16 6.50
CA CYS A 83 6.69 6.69 6.55
C CYS A 83 7.34 7.20 7.83
N LEU A 84 7.69 6.29 8.73
CA LEU A 84 8.38 6.63 9.97
C LEU A 84 9.85 6.94 9.71
N PRO A 85 10.46 7.82 10.50
CA PRO A 85 11.91 7.94 10.53
C PRO A 85 12.56 6.59 10.84
N ALA A 86 13.78 6.40 10.35
CA ALA A 86 14.57 5.22 10.70
C ALA A 86 14.72 5.09 12.23
N PRO A 87 14.59 3.88 12.80
CA PRO A 87 14.82 3.69 14.22
C PRO A 87 16.23 4.13 14.61
N LYS A 88 16.37 4.79 15.75
CA LYS A 88 17.68 5.27 16.21
C LYS A 88 18.67 4.12 16.33
N GLY A 89 19.81 4.25 15.65
CA GLY A 89 20.87 3.25 15.64
C GLY A 89 20.58 2.02 14.75
N PHE A 90 19.61 2.08 13.84
CA PHE A 90 19.23 0.95 13.00
C PHE A 90 20.41 0.38 12.20
N ALA A 91 21.26 1.25 11.64
CA ALA A 91 22.39 0.84 10.78
C ALA A 91 23.49 0.03 11.52
N THR A 92 23.48 0.03 12.86
CA THR A 92 24.38 -0.76 13.69
C THR A 92 23.68 -1.88 14.46
N SER A 93 22.36 -2.03 14.27
CA SER A 93 21.57 -3.11 14.86
C SER A 93 21.65 -4.39 14.02
N SER A 94 21.30 -5.53 14.62
CA SER A 94 21.06 -6.75 13.84
C SER A 94 19.71 -6.68 13.13
N PHE A 95 19.54 -7.49 12.06
CA PHE A 95 18.22 -7.61 11.42
C PHE A 95 17.17 -8.14 12.41
N GLU A 96 17.54 -9.04 13.31
CA GLU A 96 16.63 -9.61 14.32
C GLU A 96 16.09 -8.53 15.26
N ASP A 97 16.91 -7.56 15.68
CA ASP A 97 16.47 -6.45 16.52
C ASP A 97 15.57 -5.49 15.76
N TYR A 98 15.93 -5.20 14.50
CA TYR A 98 15.09 -4.41 13.59
C TYR A 98 13.75 -5.11 13.30
N ASP A 99 13.75 -6.42 13.01
CA ASP A 99 12.53 -7.19 12.73
C ASP A 99 11.62 -7.25 13.96
N ARG A 100 12.18 -7.37 15.16
CA ARG A 100 11.41 -7.26 16.41
C ARG A 100 10.77 -5.88 16.57
N TRP A 101 11.49 -4.82 16.24
CA TRP A 101 10.96 -3.46 16.27
C TRP A 101 9.84 -3.26 15.25
N GLN A 102 10.06 -3.64 13.98
CA GLN A 102 9.01 -3.45 12.97
C GLN A 102 7.74 -4.27 13.31
N ARG A 103 7.86 -5.49 13.81
CA ARG A 103 6.73 -6.34 14.23
C ARG A 103 6.05 -5.89 15.53
N SER A 104 6.58 -4.90 16.22
CA SER A 104 5.89 -4.28 17.35
C SER A 104 4.76 -3.32 16.93
N HIS A 105 4.62 -3.05 15.63
CA HIS A 105 3.57 -2.21 15.07
C HIS A 105 2.41 -3.07 14.55
N ASP A 106 1.18 -2.65 14.83
CA ASP A 106 -0.03 -3.41 14.46
C ASP A 106 -0.31 -3.41 12.95
N CYS A 107 0.19 -2.42 12.24
CA CYS A 107 0.05 -2.31 10.79
C CYS A 107 1.30 -1.67 10.17
N ILE A 108 2.11 -2.48 9.49
CA ILE A 108 3.40 -2.03 8.94
C ILE A 108 3.76 -2.76 7.65
N LEU A 109 4.44 -2.06 6.73
CA LEU A 109 5.23 -2.71 5.69
C LEU A 109 6.50 -3.26 6.30
N LEU A 110 6.67 -4.58 6.23
CA LEU A 110 7.88 -5.25 6.70
C LEU A 110 8.96 -5.21 5.64
N ASN A 111 10.17 -4.84 6.04
CA ASN A 111 11.38 -5.09 5.27
C ASN A 111 11.91 -6.50 5.59
N ASP A 112 12.38 -7.21 4.59
CA ASP A 112 13.15 -8.44 4.79
C ASP A 112 14.64 -8.15 5.06
N ALA A 113 15.43 -9.20 5.28
CA ALA A 113 16.84 -9.05 5.61
C ALA A 113 17.65 -8.38 4.48
N ASP A 114 17.33 -8.68 3.22
CA ASP A 114 18.01 -8.08 2.06
C ASP A 114 17.71 -6.60 1.95
N GLN A 115 16.44 -6.20 2.13
CA GLN A 115 16.00 -4.80 2.12
C GLN A 115 16.62 -4.00 3.26
N PHE A 116 16.70 -4.61 4.45
CA PHE A 116 17.39 -4.01 5.60
C PHE A 116 18.90 -3.82 5.34
N ASP A 117 19.57 -4.82 4.78
CA ASP A 117 21.00 -4.74 4.43
C ASP A 117 21.28 -3.65 3.38
N ILE A 118 20.39 -3.51 2.37
CA ILE A 118 20.46 -2.41 1.39
C ILE A 118 20.32 -1.06 2.10
N ALA A 119 19.34 -0.91 2.99
CA ALA A 119 19.14 0.35 3.73
C ALA A 119 20.33 0.70 4.62
N CYS A 120 20.96 -0.30 5.27
CA CYS A 120 22.17 -0.08 6.06
C CYS A 120 23.38 0.37 5.20
N LYS A 121 23.52 -0.20 4.00
CA LYS A 121 24.56 0.21 3.05
C LYS A 121 24.32 1.62 2.52
N ASP A 122 23.08 1.93 2.19
CA ASP A 122 22.68 3.26 1.72
C ASP A 122 22.90 4.33 2.80
N TYR A 123 22.59 4.02 4.07
CA TYR A 123 22.93 4.86 5.23
C TYR A 123 24.45 5.14 5.30
N GLY A 124 25.27 4.14 5.02
CA GLY A 124 26.72 4.32 5.00
C GLY A 124 27.23 5.28 3.91
N LEU A 125 26.46 5.44 2.83
CA LEU A 125 26.77 6.36 1.72
C LEU A 125 26.22 7.77 1.97
N ASP A 126 25.04 7.90 2.54
CA ASP A 126 24.38 9.19 2.82
C ASP A 126 23.64 9.15 4.19
N PRO A 127 24.39 9.25 5.32
CA PRO A 127 23.77 9.26 6.65
C PRO A 127 22.82 10.46 6.85
N ASP A 128 23.10 11.60 6.24
CA ASP A 128 22.33 12.83 6.42
C ASP A 128 20.91 12.69 5.85
N HIS A 129 20.71 11.89 4.82
CA HIS A 129 19.38 11.57 4.28
C HIS A 129 18.48 10.96 5.36
N TYR A 130 18.98 10.00 6.12
CA TYR A 130 18.21 9.33 7.18
C TYR A 130 18.10 10.15 8.47
N LEU A 131 19.15 10.90 8.81
CA LEU A 131 19.19 11.73 10.02
C LEU A 131 18.35 13.00 9.89
N SER A 132 18.15 13.50 8.68
CA SER A 132 17.29 14.66 8.41
C SER A 132 15.81 14.34 8.50
N GLN A 133 15.41 13.07 8.35
CA GLN A 133 14.03 12.63 8.48
C GLN A 133 13.62 12.49 9.96
N GLN A 134 13.42 13.62 10.64
CA GLN A 134 13.01 13.63 12.06
C GLN A 134 11.49 13.47 12.23
N GLU A 135 10.71 13.78 11.20
CA GLU A 135 9.25 13.74 11.23
C GLU A 135 8.72 12.70 10.23
N PRO A 136 7.60 12.04 10.54
CA PRO A 136 6.97 11.10 9.61
C PRO A 136 6.58 11.78 8.29
N VAL A 137 6.96 11.18 7.17
CA VAL A 137 6.56 11.62 5.83
C VAL A 137 5.22 11.00 5.46
N GLN A 138 4.35 11.78 4.80
CA GLN A 138 3.06 11.29 4.35
C GLN A 138 3.21 10.38 3.15
N GLY A 139 2.99 9.09 3.35
CA GLY A 139 2.85 8.11 2.30
C GLY A 139 1.42 7.93 1.82
N MET A 140 1.22 7.07 0.86
CA MET A 140 -0.10 6.69 0.33
C MET A 140 -0.22 5.18 0.19
N ILE A 141 -1.43 4.66 0.42
CA ILE A 141 -1.77 3.25 0.30
C ILE A 141 -2.98 3.06 -0.60
N ARG A 142 -3.01 1.97 -1.36
CA ARG A 142 -4.11 1.53 -2.20
C ARG A 142 -4.42 0.06 -1.96
N ILE A 143 -5.69 -0.29 -1.92
CA ILE A 143 -6.14 -1.68 -2.00
C ILE A 143 -6.01 -2.15 -3.47
N ILE A 144 -5.26 -3.22 -3.68
CA ILE A 144 -5.11 -3.91 -4.97
C ILE A 144 -6.14 -5.03 -5.10
N ASN A 145 -6.36 -5.81 -4.04
CA ASN A 145 -7.35 -6.88 -4.03
C ASN A 145 -8.35 -6.65 -2.90
N ALA A 146 -9.54 -6.16 -3.24
CA ALA A 146 -10.56 -5.79 -2.27
C ALA A 146 -11.05 -7.00 -1.46
N LYS A 147 -11.21 -8.17 -2.09
CA LYS A 147 -11.63 -9.39 -1.39
C LYS A 147 -10.64 -9.76 -0.29
N LYS A 148 -9.34 -9.85 -0.64
CA LYS A 148 -8.29 -10.21 0.32
C LYS A 148 -8.14 -9.18 1.44
N ALA A 149 -8.26 -7.88 1.13
CA ALA A 149 -8.22 -6.84 2.13
C ALA A 149 -9.40 -6.95 3.13
N LEU A 150 -10.59 -7.23 2.62
CA LEU A 150 -11.77 -7.47 3.45
C LEU A 150 -11.69 -8.78 4.24
N GLU A 151 -11.10 -9.85 3.68
CA GLU A 151 -10.87 -11.11 4.41
C GLU A 151 -9.96 -10.90 5.62
N LEU A 152 -8.86 -10.14 5.47
CA LEU A 152 -7.99 -9.75 6.59
C LEU A 152 -8.75 -8.93 7.62
N TYR A 153 -9.54 -7.95 7.18
CA TYR A 153 -10.32 -7.11 8.08
C TYR A 153 -11.41 -7.90 8.83
N ALA A 154 -12.11 -8.78 8.12
CA ALA A 154 -13.21 -9.59 8.68
C ALA A 154 -12.71 -10.61 9.72
N SER A 155 -11.53 -11.20 9.51
CA SER A 155 -10.97 -12.18 10.45
C SER A 155 -10.70 -11.61 11.85
N GLU A 156 -10.42 -10.31 11.92
CA GLU A 156 -10.23 -9.55 13.17
C GLU A 156 -11.55 -8.96 13.73
N ASN A 157 -12.60 -8.94 12.92
CA ASN A 157 -13.91 -8.36 13.26
C ASN A 157 -15.02 -9.39 13.06
N THR A 158 -14.90 -10.56 13.70
CA THR A 158 -15.77 -11.74 13.48
C THR A 158 -17.24 -11.49 13.80
N GLY A 159 -17.56 -10.51 14.65
CA GLY A 159 -18.93 -10.09 14.96
C GLY A 159 -19.54 -9.10 13.95
N MET A 160 -18.78 -8.68 12.93
CA MET A 160 -19.27 -7.74 11.93
C MET A 160 -20.14 -8.45 10.88
N GLU A 161 -21.29 -7.84 10.60
CA GLU A 161 -22.17 -8.23 9.50
C GLU A 161 -22.48 -7.01 8.65
N MET A 162 -22.04 -7.01 7.40
CA MET A 162 -22.30 -5.92 6.45
C MET A 162 -22.14 -6.36 5.00
N THR A 163 -22.79 -5.64 4.10
CA THR A 163 -22.55 -5.76 2.67
C THR A 163 -21.99 -4.44 2.13
N VAL A 164 -20.93 -4.53 1.36
CA VAL A 164 -20.28 -3.39 0.67
C VAL A 164 -20.35 -3.59 -0.83
N LEU A 165 -20.78 -2.58 -1.57
CA LEU A 165 -20.59 -2.49 -3.02
C LEU A 165 -19.38 -1.62 -3.32
N VAL A 166 -18.30 -2.21 -3.80
CA VAL A 166 -17.15 -1.44 -4.30
C VAL A 166 -17.44 -1.03 -5.74
N THR A 167 -17.20 0.25 -6.04
CA THR A 167 -17.44 0.84 -7.36
C THR A 167 -16.30 1.74 -7.80
N GLY A 168 -16.21 1.97 -9.11
CA GLY A 168 -15.34 3.00 -9.70
C GLY A 168 -13.85 2.67 -9.74
N ASP A 169 -13.45 1.45 -9.41
CA ASP A 169 -12.06 1.03 -9.61
C ASP A 169 -11.81 0.77 -11.10
N ARG A 170 -11.20 1.78 -11.74
CA ARG A 170 -10.90 1.74 -13.18
C ARG A 170 -9.65 0.95 -13.51
N HIS A 171 -8.71 0.84 -12.56
CA HIS A 171 -7.47 0.09 -12.76
C HIS A 171 -7.67 -1.42 -12.57
N ILE A 172 -8.59 -1.80 -11.69
CA ILE A 172 -8.89 -3.20 -11.37
C ILE A 172 -10.42 -3.40 -11.35
N PRO A 173 -11.08 -3.53 -12.52
CA PRO A 173 -12.53 -3.70 -12.59
C PRO A 173 -13.06 -4.90 -11.79
N ALA A 174 -12.23 -5.93 -11.57
CA ALA A 174 -12.59 -7.09 -10.76
C ALA A 174 -12.88 -6.77 -9.28
N ASN A 175 -12.44 -5.60 -8.79
CA ASN A 175 -12.80 -5.13 -7.46
C ASN A 175 -14.24 -4.58 -7.39
N ASN A 176 -14.86 -4.23 -8.52
CA ASN A 176 -16.21 -3.66 -8.54
C ASN A 176 -17.27 -4.76 -8.41
N CYS A 177 -17.57 -5.18 -7.19
CA CYS A 177 -18.62 -6.14 -6.89
C CYS A 177 -19.15 -5.97 -5.47
N TYR A 178 -20.17 -6.75 -5.10
CA TYR A 178 -20.70 -6.83 -3.75
C TYR A 178 -19.84 -7.78 -2.92
N TYR A 179 -19.49 -7.35 -1.71
CA TYR A 179 -18.80 -8.13 -0.69
C TYR A 179 -19.68 -8.22 0.54
N THR A 180 -20.09 -9.43 0.92
CA THR A 180 -20.81 -9.66 2.17
C THR A 180 -19.84 -10.21 3.20
N ILE A 181 -19.72 -9.51 4.32
CA ILE A 181 -18.94 -9.88 5.49
C ILE A 181 -19.90 -10.46 6.50
N ALA A 182 -19.66 -11.69 6.95
CA ALA A 182 -20.41 -12.33 8.02
C ALA A 182 -19.55 -13.39 8.71
N HIS A 183 -19.58 -13.41 10.04
CA HIS A 183 -18.85 -14.40 10.86
C HIS A 183 -17.37 -14.54 10.52
N GLY A 184 -16.69 -13.43 10.24
CA GLY A 184 -15.27 -13.41 9.86
C GLY A 184 -14.96 -13.86 8.42
N ASN A 185 -15.97 -14.14 7.60
CA ASN A 185 -15.83 -14.58 6.22
C ASN A 185 -16.30 -13.50 5.24
N VAL A 186 -15.75 -13.55 4.00
CA VAL A 186 -16.13 -12.65 2.92
C VAL A 186 -16.56 -13.44 1.69
N THR A 187 -17.80 -13.22 1.27
CA THR A 187 -18.34 -13.75 0.01
C THR A 187 -18.51 -12.62 -1.01
N THR A 188 -18.50 -12.96 -2.29
CA THR A 188 -18.65 -11.99 -3.39
C THR A 188 -19.86 -12.33 -4.25
N SER A 189 -20.55 -11.30 -4.76
CA SER A 189 -21.68 -11.44 -5.69
C SER A 189 -21.73 -10.27 -6.65
N HIS A 190 -22.30 -10.50 -7.84
CA HIS A 190 -22.69 -9.46 -8.78
C HIS A 190 -24.19 -9.16 -8.74
N GLU A 191 -24.94 -9.91 -7.96
CA GLU A 191 -26.38 -9.69 -7.78
C GLU A 191 -26.61 -8.46 -6.88
N PRO A 192 -27.58 -7.59 -7.24
CA PRO A 192 -27.89 -6.40 -6.46
C PRO A 192 -28.27 -6.73 -5.00
N ARG A 193 -27.70 -5.96 -4.07
CA ARG A 193 -27.97 -6.01 -2.64
C ARG A 193 -28.43 -4.62 -2.18
N PRO A 194 -29.75 -4.42 -1.93
CA PRO A 194 -30.29 -3.10 -1.59
C PRO A 194 -29.75 -2.49 -0.29
N ASP A 195 -29.27 -3.33 0.61
CA ASP A 195 -28.70 -2.97 1.91
C ASP A 195 -27.19 -2.65 1.85
N ALA A 196 -26.56 -2.76 0.66
CA ALA A 196 -25.14 -2.58 0.52
C ALA A 196 -24.72 -1.11 0.70
N GLN A 197 -23.67 -0.89 1.48
CA GLN A 197 -22.98 0.39 1.54
C GLN A 197 -22.12 0.56 0.29
N VAL A 198 -22.36 1.63 -0.47
CA VAL A 198 -21.58 1.92 -1.69
C VAL A 198 -20.28 2.63 -1.31
N MET A 199 -19.15 2.09 -1.74
CA MET A 199 -17.82 2.63 -1.47
C MET A 199 -16.97 2.65 -2.73
N THR A 200 -16.18 3.70 -2.92
CA THR A 200 -15.04 3.67 -3.84
C THR A 200 -13.90 2.85 -3.22
N ILE A 201 -12.89 2.48 -4.02
CA ILE A 201 -11.72 1.76 -3.50
C ILE A 201 -10.96 2.58 -2.44
N GLN A 202 -10.95 3.92 -2.55
CA GLN A 202 -10.37 4.81 -1.54
C GLN A 202 -11.18 4.79 -0.24
N GLN A 203 -12.51 4.88 -0.32
CA GLN A 203 -13.38 4.81 0.86
C GLN A 203 -13.23 3.47 1.57
N LEU A 204 -13.07 2.37 0.81
CA LEU A 204 -12.77 1.06 1.38
C LEU A 204 -11.41 1.05 2.08
N SER A 205 -10.39 1.69 1.51
CA SER A 205 -9.08 1.82 2.13
C SER A 205 -9.18 2.56 3.47
N THR A 206 -9.82 3.73 3.48
CA THR A 206 -10.03 4.49 4.71
C THR A 206 -10.89 3.74 5.73
N PHE A 207 -11.88 2.95 5.29
CA PHE A 207 -12.68 2.10 6.17
C PHE A 207 -11.82 1.03 6.88
N ILE A 208 -10.91 0.38 6.14
CA ILE A 208 -10.03 -0.67 6.69
C ILE A 208 -8.95 -0.06 7.60
N PHE A 209 -8.32 1.04 7.18
CA PHE A 209 -7.14 1.61 7.84
C PHE A 209 -7.42 2.82 8.74
N GLY A 210 -8.58 3.46 8.65
CA GLY A 210 -8.85 4.77 9.27
C GLY A 210 -8.62 4.84 10.78
N SER A 211 -8.70 3.72 11.50
CA SER A 211 -8.41 3.64 12.93
C SER A 211 -7.00 3.14 13.27
N GLN A 212 -6.23 2.64 12.29
CA GLN A 212 -5.01 1.84 12.54
C GLN A 212 -3.71 2.58 12.23
N GLN A 213 -3.74 3.67 11.48
CA GLN A 213 -2.56 4.43 11.04
C GLN A 213 -1.38 3.53 10.59
N PRO A 214 -1.52 2.81 9.47
CA PRO A 214 -0.46 1.96 8.97
C PRO A 214 0.83 2.76 8.76
N VAL A 215 1.96 2.09 8.94
CA VAL A 215 3.28 2.70 8.84
C VAL A 215 4.18 1.94 7.87
N MET A 216 5.22 2.58 7.39
CA MET A 216 6.35 1.99 6.68
C MET A 216 7.64 2.67 7.15
N CYS A 217 8.78 2.03 6.98
CA CYS A 217 10.07 2.55 7.38
C CYS A 217 11.16 2.04 6.44
N LEU A 218 12.28 2.74 6.35
CA LEU A 218 13.43 2.39 5.50
C LEU A 218 13.05 2.15 4.03
N MET A 219 12.07 2.90 3.51
CA MET A 219 11.73 2.82 2.09
C MET A 219 12.82 3.53 1.27
N LEU A 220 13.39 2.81 0.31
CA LEU A 220 14.35 3.37 -0.64
C LEU A 220 13.60 4.24 -1.65
N ASN A 221 13.95 5.51 -1.75
CA ASN A 221 13.36 6.49 -2.68
C ASN A 221 14.20 6.66 -3.94
#